data_c85b6a3e8dc8332b2693c5cfab474e95
#
_entry.id   c85b6a3e8dc8332b2693c5cfab474e95
#
_cell.length_a   1.000
_cell.length_b   1.000
_cell.length_c   1.000
_cell.angle_alpha   90.00
_cell.angle_beta   90.00
_cell.angle_gamma   90.00
#
_symmetry.space_group_name_H-M   'P 1'
#
loop_
_entity.id
_entity.type
_entity.pdbx_description
1 polymer ?
#
loop_
_entity_poly.entity_id
_entity_poly.type
_entity_poly.pdbx_seq_one_letter_code
_entity_poly.pdbx_strand_id
1 'polypeptide(L)'
;MRDVLELPRLSRTERDRRWSMTREQMRLRGIDCLVLWGWPAMWDFSTANARYLSPIGGNAENNTLIFPLQGEPTSFVFMPTFVEYWKRAQDWVSDVRPRRGNWSDTVVARLKEMGLEQATIGMDGLAGPLDPDGWVPHSVVEALKAALPNVRFVDLGDLLETMRSVKSAEEIGLLEKAAALGDKMLQACRNRARPGVRESEVYAHMMEAMLADGGEEPTLFLWACDRYPFPHPFRLPTTRPMESRDLITCEIHPKTGGYFTHVERTFCLGEPDRESQRIYDGCVAAFRRGMELFGPGKSIAACMGEVKRVIDDAKLGICETGIHGHGLASLEYPRYRFHALKADQAALAAIGGEFKPGMVFAFNIDLFDPNWRNGETGAVFADTVVITETGARKLHRFSDELQRVG
;
A
#
# COMPACT_ATOMS: atom_id res chain seq x y z
N MET A 1 14.03 4.77 -33.19
CA MET A 1 13.75 4.19 -31.86
C MET A 1 12.62 5.00 -31.25
N ARG A 2 11.51 4.40 -30.87
CA ARG A 2 10.41 5.17 -30.25
C ARG A 2 10.90 5.73 -28.91
N ASP A 3 10.96 7.06 -28.80
CA ASP A 3 11.62 7.77 -27.69
C ASP A 3 10.75 7.95 -26.44
N VAL A 4 9.59 7.31 -26.36
CA VAL A 4 8.66 7.56 -25.26
C VAL A 4 8.31 6.25 -24.58
N LEU A 5 8.87 6.05 -23.39
CA LEU A 5 8.31 5.11 -22.42
C LEU A 5 7.09 5.78 -21.79
N GLU A 6 5.90 5.35 -22.20
CA GLU A 6 4.62 5.86 -21.63
C GLU A 6 4.34 5.24 -20.26
N LEU A 7 5.20 5.54 -19.28
CA LEU A 7 4.94 5.19 -17.91
C LEU A 7 4.08 6.27 -17.24
N PRO A 8 3.17 5.91 -16.34
CA PRO A 8 2.46 6.88 -15.52
C PRO A 8 3.44 7.76 -14.75
N ARG A 9 3.32 9.08 -14.87
CA ARG A 9 4.25 10.03 -14.26
C ARG A 9 3.51 11.11 -13.49
N LEU A 10 4.14 11.55 -12.42
CA LEU A 10 3.79 12.79 -11.72
C LEU A 10 4.62 13.94 -12.33
N SER A 11 4.08 15.14 -12.25
CA SER A 11 4.70 16.32 -12.84
C SER A 11 5.98 16.78 -12.10
N ARG A 12 6.78 17.63 -12.75
CA ARG A 12 7.89 18.32 -12.08
C ARG A 12 7.41 19.27 -11.00
N THR A 13 6.23 19.84 -11.13
CA THR A 13 5.61 20.68 -10.08
C THR A 13 5.37 19.85 -8.81
N GLU A 14 4.88 18.63 -8.96
CA GLU A 14 4.72 17.71 -7.84
C GLU A 14 6.07 17.29 -7.22
N ARG A 15 7.10 17.04 -8.04
CA ARG A 15 8.48 16.86 -7.57
C ARG A 15 8.94 18.01 -6.70
N ASP A 16 8.83 19.22 -7.23
CA ASP A 16 9.33 20.42 -6.56
C ASP A 16 8.60 20.67 -5.23
N ARG A 17 7.30 20.39 -5.19
CA ARG A 17 6.52 20.40 -3.95
C ARG A 17 7.09 19.41 -2.93
N ARG A 18 7.29 18.15 -3.31
CA ARG A 18 7.80 17.10 -2.40
C ARG A 18 9.21 17.40 -1.92
N TRP A 19 10.09 17.78 -2.84
CA TRP A 19 11.48 18.08 -2.49
C TRP A 19 11.58 19.30 -1.55
N SER A 20 10.79 20.34 -1.80
CA SER A 20 10.74 21.53 -0.95
C SER A 20 10.25 21.18 0.46
N MET A 21 9.13 20.47 0.57
CA MET A 21 8.58 20.02 1.85
C MET A 21 9.56 19.10 2.60
N THR A 22 10.20 18.15 1.90
CA THR A 22 11.18 17.26 2.52
C THR A 22 12.38 18.03 3.06
N ARG A 23 12.94 18.94 2.28
CA ARG A 23 14.06 19.80 2.73
C ARG A 23 13.70 20.69 3.90
N GLU A 24 12.47 21.17 3.96
CA GLU A 24 11.98 21.91 5.13
C GLU A 24 11.98 21.05 6.39
N GLN A 25 11.44 19.82 6.30
CA GLN A 25 11.45 18.88 7.42
C GLN A 25 12.88 18.47 7.82
N MET A 26 13.77 18.29 6.85
CA MET A 26 15.19 18.02 7.12
C MET A 26 15.83 19.17 7.91
N ARG A 27 15.59 20.43 7.52
CA ARG A 27 16.11 21.59 8.27
C ARG A 27 15.60 21.62 9.71
N LEU A 28 14.31 21.40 9.91
CA LEU A 28 13.70 21.38 11.24
C LEU A 28 14.27 20.29 12.15
N ARG A 29 14.71 19.17 11.57
CA ARG A 29 15.29 18.02 12.29
C ARG A 29 16.83 18.03 12.34
N GLY A 30 17.48 18.99 11.71
CA GLY A 30 18.94 19.07 11.63
C GLY A 30 19.56 17.90 10.85
N ILE A 31 18.92 17.49 9.75
CA ILE A 31 19.37 16.43 8.87
C ILE A 31 19.97 17.03 7.60
N ASP A 32 21.21 16.67 7.27
CA ASP A 32 21.93 17.20 6.11
C ASP A 32 21.69 16.40 4.83
N CYS A 33 21.38 15.11 4.96
CA CYS A 33 21.12 14.23 3.81
C CYS A 33 20.25 13.05 4.23
N LEU A 34 19.43 12.54 3.30
CA LEU A 34 18.70 11.29 3.46
C LEU A 34 19.34 10.19 2.62
N VAL A 35 19.40 8.98 3.17
CA VAL A 35 19.70 7.74 2.45
C VAL A 35 18.47 6.86 2.50
N LEU A 36 17.82 6.70 1.33
CA LEU A 36 16.57 5.97 1.19
C LEU A 36 16.80 4.70 0.38
N TRP A 37 16.44 3.57 0.98
CA TRP A 37 16.64 2.25 0.40
C TRP A 37 15.37 1.79 -0.32
N GLY A 38 15.34 1.88 -1.64
CA GLY A 38 14.23 1.43 -2.47
C GLY A 38 14.37 -0.03 -2.86
N TRP A 39 14.50 -0.93 -1.90
CA TRP A 39 14.64 -2.37 -2.15
C TRP A 39 13.28 -3.06 -2.05
N PRO A 40 12.83 -3.79 -3.08
CA PRO A 40 11.57 -4.52 -3.00
C PRO A 40 11.55 -5.47 -1.80
N ALA A 41 10.62 -5.25 -0.91
CA ALA A 41 10.39 -6.05 0.27
C ALA A 41 8.90 -5.98 0.63
N MET A 42 8.53 -6.65 1.70
CA MET A 42 7.16 -6.83 2.16
C MET A 42 6.29 -5.58 1.98
N TRP A 43 5.22 -5.71 1.23
CA TRP A 43 4.13 -4.75 1.06
C TRP A 43 4.54 -3.34 0.59
N ASP A 44 5.64 -3.25 -0.16
CA ASP A 44 6.23 -2.01 -0.69
C ASP A 44 6.70 -0.99 0.37
N PHE A 45 6.78 -1.35 1.64
CA PHE A 45 7.28 -0.46 2.69
C PHE A 45 8.65 0.13 2.37
N SER A 46 9.57 -0.74 1.97
CA SER A 46 10.95 -0.36 1.71
C SER A 46 11.15 0.43 0.42
N THR A 47 10.19 0.43 -0.50
CA THR A 47 10.31 1.21 -1.75
C THR A 47 9.65 2.58 -1.66
N ALA A 48 8.69 2.74 -0.77
CA ALA A 48 7.79 3.89 -0.74
C ALA A 48 8.48 5.23 -0.57
N ASN A 49 9.41 5.34 0.39
CA ASN A 49 10.12 6.60 0.67
C ASN A 49 11.06 6.99 -0.48
N ALA A 50 11.77 6.03 -1.06
CA ALA A 50 12.60 6.27 -2.24
C ALA A 50 11.74 6.68 -3.45
N ARG A 51 10.62 5.98 -3.71
CA ARG A 51 9.68 6.31 -4.80
C ARG A 51 8.93 7.62 -4.59
N TYR A 52 8.75 8.07 -3.37
CA TYR A 52 8.14 9.37 -3.08
C TYR A 52 8.98 10.55 -3.57
N LEU A 53 10.32 10.45 -3.47
CA LEU A 53 11.25 11.50 -3.87
C LEU A 53 11.91 11.26 -5.24
N SER A 54 11.79 10.04 -5.77
CA SER A 54 12.32 9.64 -7.08
C SER A 54 11.37 8.60 -7.69
N PRO A 55 10.85 8.77 -8.92
CA PRO A 55 9.98 7.78 -9.57
C PRO A 55 10.68 6.45 -9.92
N ILE A 56 11.94 6.28 -9.50
CA ILE A 56 12.74 5.09 -9.73
C ILE A 56 12.37 4.02 -8.72
N GLY A 57 12.10 2.82 -9.18
CA GLY A 57 11.75 1.68 -8.34
C GLY A 57 10.73 0.76 -9.00
N GLY A 58 10.36 -0.30 -8.30
CA GLY A 58 9.46 -1.35 -8.75
C GLY A 58 10.03 -2.72 -8.47
N ASN A 59 9.31 -3.79 -8.83
CA ASN A 59 9.68 -5.16 -8.45
C ASN A 59 11.04 -5.64 -9.00
N ALA A 60 11.47 -5.11 -10.15
CA ALA A 60 12.73 -5.48 -10.78
C ALA A 60 13.91 -4.56 -10.43
N GLU A 61 13.70 -3.55 -9.59
CA GLU A 61 14.71 -2.53 -9.31
C GLU A 61 15.02 -2.41 -7.82
N ASN A 62 16.27 -2.67 -7.46
CA ASN A 62 16.82 -2.26 -6.19
C ASN A 62 17.54 -0.93 -6.40
N ASN A 63 17.01 0.14 -5.85
CA ASN A 63 17.64 1.44 -5.91
C ASN A 63 17.99 1.99 -4.52
N THR A 64 18.90 2.96 -4.49
CA THR A 64 19.18 3.74 -3.29
C THR A 64 19.24 5.20 -3.70
N LEU A 65 18.40 6.02 -3.05
CA LEU A 65 18.36 7.45 -3.28
C LEU A 65 19.15 8.17 -2.20
N ILE A 66 20.12 8.97 -2.60
CA ILE A 66 20.83 9.93 -1.74
C ILE A 66 20.24 11.30 -2.02
N PHE A 67 19.54 11.86 -1.03
CA PHE A 67 18.79 13.10 -1.14
C PHE A 67 19.37 14.16 -0.20
N PRO A 68 20.21 15.08 -0.69
CA PRO A 68 20.84 16.10 0.13
C PRO A 68 19.89 17.24 0.47
N LEU A 69 20.16 17.93 1.58
CA LEU A 69 19.48 19.15 1.96
C LEU A 69 19.66 20.26 0.90
N GLN A 70 20.81 20.28 0.24
CA GLN A 70 21.11 21.21 -0.85
C GLN A 70 21.70 20.47 -2.05
N GLY A 71 21.37 20.90 -3.27
CA GLY A 71 21.84 20.30 -4.51
C GLY A 71 20.92 19.19 -5.03
N GLU A 72 21.42 18.48 -6.05
CA GLU A 72 20.66 17.46 -6.76
C GLU A 72 20.79 16.09 -6.08
N PRO A 73 19.69 15.33 -5.95
CA PRO A 73 19.74 13.97 -5.47
C PRO A 73 20.43 13.04 -6.48
N THR A 74 20.98 11.94 -5.98
CA THR A 74 21.57 10.88 -6.80
C THR A 74 20.82 9.58 -6.54
N SER A 75 20.33 8.94 -7.59
CA SER A 75 19.77 7.59 -7.52
C SER A 75 20.75 6.56 -8.04
N PHE A 76 21.05 5.57 -7.22
CA PHE A 76 21.83 4.41 -7.62
C PHE A 76 20.92 3.26 -7.97
N VAL A 77 21.14 2.64 -9.13
CA VAL A 77 20.40 1.50 -9.63
C VAL A 77 21.24 0.23 -9.60
N PHE A 78 20.58 -0.92 -9.53
CA PHE A 78 21.27 -2.19 -9.32
C PHE A 78 22.25 -2.55 -10.44
N MET A 79 21.88 -2.32 -11.71
CA MET A 79 22.64 -2.72 -12.88
C MET A 79 23.04 -1.52 -13.75
N PRO A 80 24.24 -1.51 -14.34
CA PRO A 80 24.64 -0.44 -15.28
C PRO A 80 23.67 -0.26 -16.47
N THR A 81 23.08 -1.34 -16.94
CA THR A 81 22.11 -1.34 -18.04
C THR A 81 20.82 -0.61 -17.72
N PHE A 82 20.47 -0.46 -16.42
CA PHE A 82 19.25 0.24 -15.99
C PHE A 82 19.41 1.76 -15.97
N VAL A 83 20.64 2.27 -15.98
CA VAL A 83 20.89 3.73 -15.96
C VAL A 83 20.20 4.45 -17.09
N GLU A 84 20.41 4.02 -18.34
CA GLU A 84 19.82 4.66 -19.51
C GLU A 84 18.30 4.43 -19.60
N TYR A 85 17.82 3.31 -19.09
CA TYR A 85 16.37 3.08 -18.94
C TYR A 85 15.74 4.13 -18.03
N TRP A 86 16.25 4.27 -16.79
CA TRP A 86 15.68 5.19 -15.82
C TRP A 86 15.86 6.67 -16.20
N LYS A 87 16.93 7.06 -16.87
CA LYS A 87 17.08 8.41 -17.41
C LYS A 87 16.00 8.78 -18.44
N ARG A 88 15.42 7.79 -19.13
CA ARG A 88 14.31 7.99 -20.07
C ARG A 88 12.94 7.82 -19.40
N ALA A 89 12.85 6.89 -18.45
CA ALA A 89 11.59 6.53 -17.80
C ALA A 89 11.07 7.61 -16.85
N GLN A 90 11.93 8.46 -16.33
CA GLN A 90 11.59 9.54 -15.40
C GLN A 90 12.41 10.82 -15.70
N ASP A 91 11.98 11.95 -15.15
CA ASP A 91 12.62 13.25 -15.37
C ASP A 91 12.82 14.06 -14.07
N TRP A 92 12.72 13.40 -12.91
CA TRP A 92 12.91 14.04 -11.61
C TRP A 92 14.37 14.07 -11.18
N VAL A 93 15.05 12.93 -11.29
CA VAL A 93 16.45 12.77 -10.87
C VAL A 93 17.32 12.66 -12.11
N SER A 94 18.20 13.65 -12.32
CA SER A 94 19.12 13.67 -13.47
C SER A 94 20.37 12.82 -13.24
N ASP A 95 20.83 12.73 -11.99
CA ASP A 95 22.02 11.95 -11.61
C ASP A 95 21.64 10.51 -11.25
N VAL A 96 21.54 9.67 -12.29
CA VAL A 96 21.31 8.22 -12.15
C VAL A 96 22.59 7.48 -12.43
N ARG A 97 23.06 6.68 -11.47
CA ARG A 97 24.34 5.96 -11.53
C ARG A 97 24.16 4.48 -11.21
N PRO A 98 25.03 3.60 -11.71
CA PRO A 98 25.01 2.20 -11.31
C PRO A 98 25.62 2.02 -9.91
N ARG A 99 25.16 1.02 -9.18
CA ARG A 99 25.82 0.55 -7.97
C ARG A 99 27.27 0.15 -8.26
N ARG A 100 28.17 0.47 -7.36
CA ARG A 100 29.59 0.08 -7.42
C ARG A 100 29.88 -0.93 -6.31
N GLY A 101 30.22 -2.17 -6.65
CA GLY A 101 30.50 -3.21 -5.65
C GLY A 101 29.24 -3.55 -4.84
N ASN A 102 29.25 -3.24 -3.56
CA ASN A 102 28.10 -3.39 -2.65
C ASN A 102 27.39 -2.04 -2.41
N TRP A 103 26.26 -2.07 -1.70
CA TRP A 103 25.48 -0.86 -1.45
C TRP A 103 26.14 0.08 -0.45
N SER A 104 26.78 -0.43 0.59
CA SER A 104 27.48 0.39 1.58
C SER A 104 28.64 1.16 0.95
N ASP A 105 29.49 0.53 0.14
CA ASP A 105 30.60 1.20 -0.54
C ASP A 105 30.09 2.27 -1.51
N THR A 106 28.97 2.00 -2.19
CA THR A 106 28.32 2.96 -3.11
C THR A 106 27.86 4.23 -2.37
N VAL A 107 27.19 4.05 -1.23
CA VAL A 107 26.71 5.15 -0.40
C VAL A 107 27.86 5.92 0.22
N VAL A 108 28.86 5.23 0.80
CA VAL A 108 30.06 5.83 1.38
C VAL A 108 30.81 6.69 0.36
N ALA A 109 31.03 6.14 -0.85
CA ALA A 109 31.73 6.88 -1.90
C ALA A 109 30.98 8.17 -2.26
N ARG A 110 29.66 8.12 -2.38
CA ARG A 110 28.85 9.31 -2.71
C ARG A 110 28.82 10.33 -1.59
N LEU A 111 28.66 9.92 -0.35
CA LEU A 111 28.69 10.83 0.79
C LEU A 111 30.02 11.56 0.91
N LYS A 112 31.15 10.86 0.68
CA LYS A 112 32.48 11.47 0.62
C LYS A 112 32.64 12.42 -0.55
N GLU A 113 32.15 12.04 -1.76
CA GLU A 113 32.15 12.92 -2.93
C GLU A 113 31.39 14.24 -2.67
N MET A 114 30.38 14.20 -1.80
CA MET A 114 29.58 15.35 -1.40
C MET A 114 30.13 16.14 -0.19
N GLY A 115 31.24 15.68 0.44
CA GLY A 115 31.80 16.30 1.63
C GLY A 115 30.95 16.13 2.88
N LEU A 116 30.21 15.01 2.99
CA LEU A 116 29.26 14.75 4.07
C LEU A 116 29.80 13.80 5.16
N GLU A 117 31.14 13.70 5.33
CA GLU A 117 31.79 12.81 6.31
C GLU A 117 31.61 13.24 7.77
N GLN A 118 31.01 14.41 8.02
CA GLN A 118 30.74 14.94 9.36
C GLN A 118 29.27 15.31 9.55
N ALA A 119 28.42 14.88 8.62
CA ALA A 119 27.03 15.27 8.53
C ALA A 119 26.11 14.43 9.43
N THR A 120 24.89 14.92 9.64
CA THR A 120 23.78 14.11 10.16
C THR A 120 23.02 13.52 8.98
N ILE A 121 23.03 12.19 8.89
CA ILE A 121 22.39 11.44 7.80
C ILE A 121 21.14 10.72 8.33
N GLY A 122 19.98 11.10 7.80
CA GLY A 122 18.74 10.38 8.04
C GLY A 122 18.69 9.10 7.20
N MET A 123 18.56 7.97 7.85
CA MET A 123 18.45 6.66 7.18
C MET A 123 17.03 6.13 7.29
N ASP A 124 16.52 5.71 6.15
CA ASP A 124 15.29 4.96 6.05
C ASP A 124 15.52 3.47 6.41
N GLY A 125 14.53 2.82 6.98
CA GLY A 125 14.55 1.37 7.21
C GLY A 125 15.41 0.90 8.39
N LEU A 126 15.84 1.78 9.29
CA LEU A 126 16.42 1.38 10.58
C LEU A 126 15.35 0.94 11.56
N ALA A 127 14.29 1.71 11.65
CA ALA A 127 13.05 1.47 12.37
C ALA A 127 11.95 2.36 11.79
N GLY A 128 10.73 2.17 12.20
CA GLY A 128 9.63 3.05 11.82
C GLY A 128 8.37 2.75 12.61
N PRO A 129 7.40 3.67 12.65
CA PRO A 129 6.17 3.49 13.40
C PRO A 129 5.26 2.39 12.85
N LEU A 130 5.45 2.01 11.59
CA LEU A 130 4.67 0.95 10.92
C LEU A 130 5.46 -0.35 10.76
N ASP A 131 6.78 -0.28 10.81
CA ASP A 131 7.70 -1.44 10.80
C ASP A 131 8.84 -1.20 11.81
N PRO A 132 8.63 -1.54 13.08
CA PRO A 132 9.60 -1.24 14.14
C PRO A 132 10.92 -2.02 14.01
N ASP A 133 10.93 -3.15 13.30
CA ASP A 133 12.13 -3.96 13.09
C ASP A 133 13.02 -3.44 11.96
N GLY A 134 12.47 -2.59 11.08
CA GLY A 134 13.17 -2.08 9.91
C GLY A 134 13.49 -3.16 8.86
N TRP A 135 14.22 -2.78 7.80
CA TRP A 135 14.56 -3.71 6.70
C TRP A 135 15.99 -3.57 6.18
N VAL A 136 16.78 -2.61 6.68
CA VAL A 136 18.17 -2.47 6.25
C VAL A 136 19.03 -3.52 6.94
N PRO A 137 19.80 -4.34 6.19
CA PRO A 137 20.65 -5.35 6.78
C PRO A 137 21.67 -4.77 7.76
N HIS A 138 21.85 -5.40 8.91
CA HIS A 138 22.82 -5.02 9.94
C HIS A 138 24.23 -4.82 9.36
N SER A 139 24.64 -5.69 8.44
CA SER A 139 25.97 -5.60 7.78
C SER A 139 26.16 -4.30 7.00
N VAL A 140 25.09 -3.76 6.40
CA VAL A 140 25.13 -2.47 5.68
C VAL A 140 25.32 -1.33 6.68
N VAL A 141 24.56 -1.33 7.77
CA VAL A 141 24.63 -0.30 8.83
C VAL A 141 26.04 -0.25 9.45
N GLU A 142 26.57 -1.42 9.80
CA GLU A 142 27.92 -1.51 10.40
C GLU A 142 29.04 -1.09 9.42
N ALA A 143 28.92 -1.45 8.14
CA ALA A 143 29.87 -1.01 7.13
C ALA A 143 29.86 0.52 6.94
N LEU A 144 28.66 1.14 6.95
CA LEU A 144 28.53 2.60 6.88
C LEU A 144 29.16 3.28 8.08
N LYS A 145 28.89 2.82 9.30
CA LYS A 145 29.47 3.36 10.53
C LYS A 145 31.00 3.23 10.57
N ALA A 146 31.52 2.07 10.16
CA ALA A 146 32.96 1.83 10.11
C ALA A 146 33.67 2.73 9.09
N ALA A 147 33.08 2.96 7.92
CA ALA A 147 33.67 3.77 6.85
C ALA A 147 33.52 5.28 7.06
N LEU A 148 32.54 5.69 7.87
CA LEU A 148 32.18 7.09 8.14
C LEU A 148 32.02 7.33 9.66
N PRO A 149 33.12 7.22 10.44
CA PRO A 149 33.04 7.24 11.92
C PRO A 149 32.61 8.57 12.53
N ASN A 150 32.67 9.66 11.77
CA ASN A 150 32.26 10.98 12.22
C ASN A 150 30.85 11.39 11.73
N VAL A 151 30.19 10.54 10.96
CA VAL A 151 28.81 10.76 10.54
C VAL A 151 27.85 10.35 11.66
N ARG A 152 26.87 11.19 11.95
CA ARG A 152 25.77 10.86 12.82
C ARG A 152 24.62 10.25 12.01
N PHE A 153 24.49 8.92 12.02
CA PHE A 153 23.35 8.25 11.45
C PHE A 153 22.17 8.31 12.41
N VAL A 154 21.02 8.74 11.92
CA VAL A 154 19.76 8.83 12.68
C VAL A 154 18.67 8.11 11.92
N ASP A 155 17.73 7.52 12.65
CA ASP A 155 16.51 7.00 12.05
C ASP A 155 15.70 8.14 11.44
N LEU A 156 15.13 7.89 10.26
CA LEU A 156 14.27 8.86 9.57
C LEU A 156 12.95 9.08 10.33
N GLY A 157 12.52 8.08 11.10
CA GLY A 157 11.29 8.10 11.84
C GLY A 157 10.07 8.14 10.92
N ASP A 158 9.12 9.02 11.24
CA ASP A 158 7.86 9.20 10.53
C ASP A 158 7.86 10.36 9.51
N LEU A 159 9.04 10.89 9.17
CA LEU A 159 9.16 12.12 8.36
C LEU A 159 8.42 12.00 7.03
N LEU A 160 8.76 11.00 6.23
CA LEU A 160 8.16 10.82 4.90
C LEU A 160 6.77 10.17 4.99
N GLU A 161 6.52 9.29 5.93
CA GLU A 161 5.22 8.67 6.19
C GLU A 161 4.15 9.73 6.50
N THR A 162 4.47 10.69 7.35
CA THR A 162 3.57 11.81 7.66
C THR A 162 3.28 12.66 6.42
N MET A 163 4.28 12.91 5.58
CA MET A 163 4.11 13.68 4.36
C MET A 163 3.25 12.92 3.34
N ARG A 164 3.43 11.59 3.20
CA ARG A 164 2.65 10.74 2.31
C ARG A 164 1.20 10.55 2.75
N SER A 165 0.88 10.82 4.02
CA SER A 165 -0.47 10.62 4.55
C SER A 165 -1.54 11.45 3.81
N VAL A 166 -1.18 12.64 3.33
CA VAL A 166 -2.07 13.53 2.56
C VAL A 166 -1.60 13.58 1.11
N LYS A 167 -2.38 13.02 0.22
CA LYS A 167 -2.09 12.89 -1.21
C LYS A 167 -2.42 14.17 -1.97
N SER A 168 -1.59 14.52 -2.95
CA SER A 168 -1.90 15.56 -3.92
C SER A 168 -2.97 15.10 -4.91
N ALA A 169 -3.51 16.02 -5.69
CA ALA A 169 -4.46 15.69 -6.75
C ALA A 169 -3.86 14.76 -7.81
N GLU A 170 -2.56 14.90 -8.11
CA GLU A 170 -1.87 14.02 -9.06
C GLU A 170 -1.72 12.58 -8.51
N GLU A 171 -1.41 12.45 -7.22
CA GLU A 171 -1.35 11.15 -6.54
C GLU A 171 -2.72 10.46 -6.52
N ILE A 172 -3.78 11.22 -6.21
CA ILE A 172 -5.16 10.72 -6.25
C ILE A 172 -5.52 10.26 -7.67
N GLY A 173 -5.08 10.98 -8.70
CA GLY A 173 -5.28 10.58 -10.10
C GLY A 173 -4.61 9.24 -10.47
N LEU A 174 -3.44 8.91 -9.88
CA LEU A 174 -2.82 7.59 -10.05
C LEU A 174 -3.59 6.51 -9.28
N LEU A 175 -4.05 6.83 -8.07
CA LEU A 175 -4.88 5.91 -7.28
C LEU A 175 -6.23 5.62 -7.96
N GLU A 176 -6.84 6.59 -8.63
CA GLU A 176 -8.05 6.37 -9.43
C GLU A 176 -7.80 5.43 -10.63
N LYS A 177 -6.63 5.55 -11.27
CA LYS A 177 -6.23 4.61 -12.34
C LYS A 177 -6.01 3.20 -11.76
N ALA A 178 -5.32 3.07 -10.63
CA ALA A 178 -5.15 1.79 -9.95
C ALA A 178 -6.51 1.18 -9.56
N ALA A 179 -7.45 1.98 -9.03
CA ALA A 179 -8.80 1.51 -8.72
C ALA A 179 -9.54 0.98 -9.95
N ALA A 180 -9.44 1.67 -11.09
CA ALA A 180 -10.04 1.21 -12.34
C ALA A 180 -9.45 -0.13 -12.83
N LEU A 181 -8.15 -0.38 -12.60
CA LEU A 181 -7.54 -1.67 -12.86
C LEU A 181 -8.10 -2.75 -11.92
N GLY A 182 -8.30 -2.43 -10.64
CA GLY A 182 -8.93 -3.34 -9.67
C GLY A 182 -10.37 -3.71 -10.05
N ASP A 183 -11.15 -2.73 -10.51
CA ASP A 183 -12.51 -2.98 -11.01
C ASP A 183 -12.50 -3.95 -12.20
N LYS A 184 -11.50 -3.88 -13.10
CA LYS A 184 -11.32 -4.84 -14.20
C LYS A 184 -10.94 -6.23 -13.69
N MET A 185 -10.06 -6.32 -12.67
CA MET A 185 -9.73 -7.62 -12.05
C MET A 185 -10.97 -8.27 -11.46
N LEU A 186 -11.80 -7.52 -10.70
CA LEU A 186 -13.06 -8.03 -10.13
C LEU A 186 -14.05 -8.43 -11.23
N GLN A 187 -14.16 -7.66 -12.31
CA GLN A 187 -14.99 -8.02 -13.45
C GLN A 187 -14.49 -9.30 -14.16
N ALA A 188 -13.17 -9.50 -14.26
CA ALA A 188 -12.57 -10.71 -14.80
C ALA A 188 -12.92 -11.94 -13.93
N CYS A 189 -12.85 -11.80 -12.59
CA CYS A 189 -13.35 -12.82 -11.66
C CYS A 189 -14.81 -13.16 -11.94
N ARG A 190 -15.69 -12.16 -11.96
CA ARG A 190 -17.12 -12.32 -12.25
C ARG A 190 -17.40 -13.05 -13.56
N ASN A 191 -16.61 -12.76 -14.59
CA ASN A 191 -16.79 -13.35 -15.92
C ASN A 191 -16.27 -14.79 -16.00
N ARG A 192 -15.26 -15.17 -15.22
CA ARG A 192 -14.57 -16.46 -15.33
C ARG A 192 -14.98 -17.46 -14.26
N ALA A 193 -15.35 -17.02 -13.06
CA ALA A 193 -15.66 -17.90 -11.94
C ALA A 193 -16.96 -18.69 -12.19
N ARG A 194 -16.84 -20.02 -12.23
CA ARG A 194 -17.98 -20.94 -12.36
C ARG A 194 -17.57 -22.34 -11.92
N PRO A 195 -18.52 -23.21 -11.52
CA PRO A 195 -18.22 -24.60 -11.17
C PRO A 195 -17.45 -25.33 -12.28
N GLY A 196 -16.43 -26.10 -11.88
CA GLY A 196 -15.53 -26.84 -12.76
C GLY A 196 -14.30 -26.06 -13.27
N VAL A 197 -14.27 -24.72 -13.17
CA VAL A 197 -13.09 -23.91 -13.46
C VAL A 197 -12.14 -23.96 -12.28
N ARG A 198 -10.83 -24.06 -12.51
CA ARG A 198 -9.83 -24.08 -11.43
C ARG A 198 -9.66 -22.69 -10.81
N GLU A 199 -9.42 -22.64 -9.51
CA GLU A 199 -9.12 -21.38 -8.80
C GLU A 199 -7.99 -20.60 -9.49
N SER A 200 -6.88 -21.29 -9.81
CA SER A 200 -5.71 -20.71 -10.46
C SER A 200 -6.00 -20.10 -11.83
N GLU A 201 -6.98 -20.61 -12.58
CA GLU A 201 -7.39 -20.03 -13.85
C GLU A 201 -8.12 -18.68 -13.67
N VAL A 202 -8.98 -18.58 -12.65
CA VAL A 202 -9.67 -17.33 -12.34
C VAL A 202 -8.67 -16.27 -11.86
N TYR A 203 -7.78 -16.66 -10.97
CA TYR A 203 -6.72 -15.79 -10.46
C TYR A 203 -5.82 -15.27 -11.59
N ALA A 204 -5.36 -16.18 -12.48
CA ALA A 204 -4.53 -15.79 -13.63
C ALA A 204 -5.26 -14.83 -14.56
N HIS A 205 -6.56 -15.03 -14.78
CA HIS A 205 -7.38 -14.16 -15.63
C HIS A 205 -7.57 -12.76 -15.02
N MET A 206 -7.67 -12.67 -13.69
CA MET A 206 -7.69 -11.38 -12.99
C MET A 206 -6.35 -10.63 -13.14
N MET A 207 -5.22 -11.35 -13.02
CA MET A 207 -3.89 -10.78 -13.23
C MET A 207 -3.70 -10.29 -14.67
N GLU A 208 -4.11 -11.09 -15.65
CA GLU A 208 -4.08 -10.71 -17.07
C GLU A 208 -4.84 -9.40 -17.31
N ALA A 209 -6.06 -9.28 -16.76
CA ALA A 209 -6.89 -8.09 -16.94
C ALA A 209 -6.23 -6.79 -16.44
N MET A 210 -5.43 -6.86 -15.38
CA MET A 210 -4.68 -5.71 -14.87
C MET A 210 -3.43 -5.42 -15.71
N LEU A 211 -2.62 -6.44 -15.98
CA LEU A 211 -1.33 -6.28 -16.65
C LEU A 211 -1.51 -5.86 -18.11
N ALA A 212 -2.52 -6.40 -18.82
CA ALA A 212 -2.83 -6.03 -20.20
C ALA A 212 -3.21 -4.55 -20.36
N ASP A 213 -3.72 -3.93 -19.31
CA ASP A 213 -4.08 -2.50 -19.30
C ASP A 213 -2.98 -1.59 -18.71
N GLY A 214 -1.75 -2.09 -18.60
CA GLY A 214 -0.59 -1.30 -18.16
C GLY A 214 -0.48 -1.18 -16.62
N GLY A 215 -1.08 -2.10 -15.88
CA GLY A 215 -0.82 -2.25 -14.46
C GLY A 215 0.58 -2.80 -14.19
N GLU A 216 1.11 -2.51 -13.02
CA GLU A 216 2.31 -3.15 -12.47
C GLU A 216 1.93 -4.43 -11.72
N GLU A 217 2.88 -5.33 -11.47
CA GLU A 217 2.67 -6.44 -10.55
C GLU A 217 2.09 -5.95 -9.22
N PRO A 218 0.97 -6.53 -8.74
CA PRO A 218 0.29 -6.01 -7.57
C PRO A 218 1.15 -6.19 -6.31
N THR A 219 1.01 -5.27 -5.36
CA THR A 219 1.67 -5.36 -4.05
C THR A 219 1.26 -6.63 -3.32
N LEU A 220 -0.03 -6.91 -3.30
CA LEU A 220 -0.64 -8.12 -2.76
C LEU A 220 -1.79 -8.58 -3.65
N PHE A 221 -1.99 -9.87 -3.72
CA PHE A 221 -3.20 -10.49 -4.24
C PHE A 221 -3.50 -11.74 -3.42
N LEU A 222 -4.32 -11.58 -2.41
CA LEU A 222 -4.73 -12.64 -1.50
C LEU A 222 -6.01 -13.29 -1.99
N TRP A 223 -6.14 -14.59 -1.72
CA TRP A 223 -7.20 -15.41 -2.27
C TRP A 223 -7.61 -16.49 -1.29
N ALA A 224 -8.89 -16.76 -1.19
CA ALA A 224 -9.43 -18.01 -0.67
C ALA A 224 -10.64 -18.41 -1.50
N CYS A 225 -10.80 -19.71 -1.73
CA CYS A 225 -11.98 -20.25 -2.36
C CYS A 225 -12.33 -21.59 -1.68
N ASP A 226 -13.46 -21.63 -1.04
CA ASP A 226 -13.98 -22.80 -0.35
C ASP A 226 -15.49 -22.65 -0.17
N ARG A 227 -16.17 -23.74 0.20
CA ARG A 227 -17.57 -23.68 0.63
C ARG A 227 -17.78 -22.72 1.80
N TYR A 228 -16.82 -22.65 2.69
CA TYR A 228 -16.82 -21.86 3.92
C TYR A 228 -15.44 -21.29 4.18
N PRO A 229 -15.01 -20.27 3.43
CA PRO A 229 -13.68 -19.70 3.58
C PRO A 229 -13.55 -18.99 4.93
N PHE A 230 -12.32 -18.93 5.43
CA PHE A 230 -11.97 -18.09 6.56
C PHE A 230 -12.24 -16.60 6.20
N PRO A 231 -12.67 -15.78 7.17
CA PRO A 231 -13.06 -14.38 6.89
C PRO A 231 -11.93 -13.47 6.43
N HIS A 232 -10.70 -13.95 6.35
CA HIS A 232 -9.57 -13.19 5.84
C HIS A 232 -8.74 -14.06 4.90
N PRO A 233 -8.63 -13.70 3.60
CA PRO A 233 -7.97 -14.56 2.63
C PRO A 233 -6.45 -14.42 2.70
N PHE A 234 -5.76 -15.48 3.12
CA PHE A 234 -4.29 -15.48 3.18
C PHE A 234 -3.66 -16.69 2.49
N ARG A 235 -4.28 -17.23 1.45
CA ARG A 235 -3.66 -18.30 0.68
C ARG A 235 -3.54 -17.97 -0.80
N LEU A 236 -2.71 -18.72 -1.49
CA LEU A 236 -2.64 -18.70 -2.94
C LEU A 236 -3.75 -19.60 -3.53
N PRO A 237 -4.20 -19.33 -4.77
CA PRO A 237 -5.13 -20.21 -5.47
C PRO A 237 -4.50 -21.57 -5.72
N THR A 238 -5.32 -22.61 -5.66
CA THR A 238 -4.92 -23.96 -5.97
C THR A 238 -5.38 -24.35 -7.39
N THR A 239 -4.99 -25.56 -7.84
CA THR A 239 -5.51 -26.15 -9.07
C THR A 239 -6.84 -26.87 -8.87
N ARG A 240 -7.47 -26.76 -7.70
CA ARG A 240 -8.78 -27.36 -7.39
C ARG A 240 -9.84 -26.75 -8.33
N PRO A 241 -10.65 -27.59 -9.00
CA PRO A 241 -11.87 -27.10 -9.64
C PRO A 241 -12.85 -26.59 -8.57
N MET A 242 -13.38 -25.40 -8.80
CA MET A 242 -14.39 -24.82 -7.91
C MET A 242 -15.71 -25.57 -8.01
N GLU A 243 -16.46 -25.60 -6.93
CA GLU A 243 -17.73 -26.27 -6.82
C GLU A 243 -18.89 -25.28 -6.69
N SER A 244 -20.11 -25.76 -7.00
CA SER A 244 -21.31 -24.97 -6.77
C SER A 244 -21.40 -24.56 -5.29
N ARG A 245 -21.74 -23.29 -5.04
CA ARG A 245 -21.84 -22.65 -3.74
C ARG A 245 -20.51 -22.44 -3.01
N ASP A 246 -19.35 -22.63 -3.67
CA ASP A 246 -18.10 -22.11 -3.14
C ASP A 246 -18.18 -20.59 -3.04
N LEU A 247 -17.54 -20.04 -2.02
CA LEU A 247 -17.30 -18.63 -1.85
C LEU A 247 -15.85 -18.33 -2.24
N ILE A 248 -15.65 -17.31 -3.06
CA ILE A 248 -14.35 -16.71 -3.31
C ILE A 248 -14.27 -15.46 -2.46
N THR A 249 -13.27 -15.36 -1.60
CA THR A 249 -12.86 -14.10 -0.97
C THR A 249 -11.53 -13.68 -1.57
N CYS A 250 -11.43 -12.44 -2.00
CA CYS A 250 -10.18 -11.91 -2.56
C CYS A 250 -9.93 -10.49 -2.08
N GLU A 251 -8.66 -10.25 -1.74
CA GLU A 251 -8.09 -8.96 -1.46
C GLU A 251 -7.06 -8.66 -2.55
N ILE A 252 -7.25 -7.58 -3.28
CA ILE A 252 -6.39 -7.21 -4.41
C ILE A 252 -5.84 -5.79 -4.25
N HIS A 253 -4.54 -5.65 -4.56
CA HIS A 253 -3.83 -4.37 -4.52
C HIS A 253 -3.34 -3.97 -5.93
N PRO A 254 -4.25 -3.56 -6.82
CA PRO A 254 -3.90 -3.17 -8.17
C PRO A 254 -3.01 -1.93 -8.17
N LYS A 255 -1.99 -1.92 -9.04
CA LYS A 255 -0.88 -0.97 -8.98
C LYS A 255 -0.58 -0.33 -10.33
N THR A 256 -0.30 0.96 -10.35
CA THR A 256 0.19 1.70 -11.52
C THR A 256 0.95 2.95 -11.10
N GLY A 257 2.10 3.23 -11.75
CA GLY A 257 2.97 4.35 -11.38
C GLY A 257 3.50 4.27 -9.94
N GLY A 258 3.60 3.06 -9.38
CA GLY A 258 3.96 2.80 -8.00
C GLY A 258 2.83 2.95 -6.99
N TYR A 259 1.73 3.59 -7.36
CA TYR A 259 0.56 3.77 -6.50
C TYR A 259 -0.39 2.60 -6.63
N PHE A 260 -0.92 2.15 -5.52
CA PHE A 260 -1.89 1.06 -5.51
C PHE A 260 -3.06 1.34 -4.58
N THR A 261 -4.17 0.69 -4.89
CA THR A 261 -5.38 0.70 -4.09
C THR A 261 -5.60 -0.66 -3.46
N HIS A 262 -6.60 -0.74 -2.60
CA HIS A 262 -7.02 -1.95 -1.93
C HIS A 262 -8.52 -2.13 -2.17
N VAL A 263 -8.93 -3.31 -2.58
CA VAL A 263 -10.34 -3.69 -2.67
C VAL A 263 -10.53 -5.15 -2.31
N GLU A 264 -11.55 -5.42 -1.51
CA GLU A 264 -11.95 -6.79 -1.17
C GLU A 264 -13.39 -7.05 -1.61
N ARG A 265 -13.61 -8.25 -2.13
CA ARG A 265 -14.96 -8.72 -2.49
C ARG A 265 -15.12 -10.19 -2.20
N THR A 266 -16.35 -10.54 -1.89
CA THR A 266 -16.80 -11.93 -1.79
C THR A 266 -17.69 -12.26 -2.99
N PHE A 267 -17.44 -13.42 -3.63
CA PHE A 267 -18.24 -13.97 -4.72
C PHE A 267 -18.80 -15.32 -4.27
N CYS A 268 -19.99 -15.67 -4.74
CA CYS A 268 -20.59 -16.98 -4.53
C CYS A 268 -20.88 -17.67 -5.88
N LEU A 269 -20.47 -18.91 -6.03
CA LEU A 269 -20.78 -19.72 -7.20
C LEU A 269 -22.21 -20.27 -7.08
N GLY A 270 -23.18 -19.51 -7.57
CA GLY A 270 -24.62 -19.77 -7.41
C GLY A 270 -25.21 -19.02 -6.21
N GLU A 271 -26.15 -19.65 -5.52
CA GLU A 271 -26.85 -19.03 -4.38
C GLU A 271 -26.11 -19.24 -3.06
N PRO A 272 -25.80 -18.16 -2.31
CA PRO A 272 -25.15 -18.26 -1.01
C PRO A 272 -26.07 -18.87 0.05
N ASP A 273 -25.48 -19.40 1.12
CA ASP A 273 -26.22 -19.70 2.33
C ASP A 273 -26.75 -18.42 2.96
N ARG A 274 -27.88 -18.51 3.67
CA ARG A 274 -28.50 -17.39 4.37
C ARG A 274 -27.52 -16.68 5.31
N GLU A 275 -26.68 -17.44 6.01
CA GLU A 275 -25.70 -16.88 6.94
C GLU A 275 -24.54 -16.20 6.22
N SER A 276 -24.01 -16.76 5.13
CA SER A 276 -23.00 -16.11 4.29
C SER A 276 -23.51 -14.77 3.76
N GLN A 277 -24.76 -14.73 3.27
CA GLN A 277 -25.39 -13.46 2.83
C GLN A 277 -25.52 -12.47 3.98
N ARG A 278 -25.99 -12.91 5.16
CA ARG A 278 -26.15 -12.04 6.34
C ARG A 278 -24.84 -11.44 6.81
N ILE A 279 -23.77 -12.23 6.83
CA ILE A 279 -22.43 -11.75 7.22
C ILE A 279 -21.95 -10.70 6.22
N TYR A 280 -22.08 -10.99 4.93
CA TYR A 280 -21.69 -10.03 3.89
C TYR A 280 -22.50 -8.73 3.94
N ASP A 281 -23.81 -8.82 4.15
CA ASP A 281 -24.68 -7.64 4.33
C ASP A 281 -24.24 -6.82 5.55
N GLY A 282 -23.78 -7.48 6.61
CA GLY A 282 -23.17 -6.84 7.79
C GLY A 282 -21.89 -6.07 7.45
N CYS A 283 -21.01 -6.65 6.60
CA CYS A 283 -19.81 -5.96 6.12
C CYS A 283 -20.18 -4.68 5.36
N VAL A 284 -21.11 -4.79 4.42
CA VAL A 284 -21.56 -3.64 3.61
C VAL A 284 -22.25 -2.57 4.46
N ALA A 285 -23.07 -2.97 5.44
CA ALA A 285 -23.74 -2.03 6.36
C ALA A 285 -22.72 -1.24 7.20
N ALA A 286 -21.72 -1.93 7.77
CA ALA A 286 -20.65 -1.30 8.52
C ALA A 286 -19.81 -0.35 7.66
N PHE A 287 -19.47 -0.76 6.43
CA PHE A 287 -18.78 0.09 5.46
C PHE A 287 -19.58 1.37 5.12
N ARG A 288 -20.85 1.22 4.78
CA ARG A 288 -21.74 2.36 4.50
C ARG A 288 -21.82 3.33 5.67
N ARG A 289 -21.89 2.80 6.90
CA ARG A 289 -21.87 3.65 8.10
C ARG A 289 -20.61 4.48 8.20
N GLY A 290 -19.43 3.90 7.94
CA GLY A 290 -18.18 4.66 7.88
C GLY A 290 -18.21 5.75 6.83
N MET A 291 -18.66 5.43 5.61
CA MET A 291 -18.78 6.41 4.51
C MET A 291 -19.67 7.61 4.83
N GLU A 292 -20.74 7.42 5.64
CA GLU A 292 -21.60 8.50 6.11
C GLU A 292 -20.91 9.41 7.15
N LEU A 293 -19.97 8.88 7.91
CA LEU A 293 -19.34 9.56 9.03
C LEU A 293 -18.01 10.23 8.68
N PHE A 294 -17.26 9.64 7.74
CA PHE A 294 -15.92 10.10 7.40
C PHE A 294 -15.95 11.47 6.71
N GLY A 295 -15.12 12.38 7.18
CA GLY A 295 -15.01 13.71 6.60
C GLY A 295 -13.99 14.58 7.33
N PRO A 296 -13.63 15.74 6.77
CA PRO A 296 -12.62 16.64 7.35
C PRO A 296 -12.95 17.03 8.79
N GLY A 297 -11.92 17.02 9.67
CA GLY A 297 -12.04 17.40 11.06
C GLY A 297 -12.78 16.38 11.96
N LYS A 298 -13.21 15.25 11.40
CA LYS A 298 -13.84 14.19 12.20
C LYS A 298 -12.78 13.32 12.85
N SER A 299 -12.99 12.98 14.13
CA SER A 299 -12.14 12.04 14.84
C SER A 299 -12.24 10.64 14.24
N ILE A 300 -11.10 10.09 13.81
CA ILE A 300 -11.01 8.73 13.25
C ILE A 300 -11.52 7.70 14.26
N ALA A 301 -11.06 7.78 15.51
CA ALA A 301 -11.46 6.85 16.57
C ALA A 301 -12.97 6.89 16.85
N ALA A 302 -13.56 8.10 16.87
CA ALA A 302 -15.00 8.25 17.08
C ALA A 302 -15.81 7.63 15.93
N CYS A 303 -15.42 7.91 14.66
CA CYS A 303 -16.08 7.34 13.49
C CYS A 303 -15.99 5.81 13.50
N MET A 304 -14.81 5.26 13.78
CA MET A 304 -14.60 3.81 13.84
C MET A 304 -15.36 3.15 15.01
N GLY A 305 -15.54 3.87 16.12
CA GLY A 305 -16.40 3.42 17.23
C GLY A 305 -17.86 3.24 16.81
N GLU A 306 -18.39 4.15 15.97
CA GLU A 306 -19.72 4.01 15.38
C GLU A 306 -19.82 2.84 14.38
N VAL A 307 -18.79 2.64 13.57
CA VAL A 307 -18.70 1.46 12.66
C VAL A 307 -18.78 0.17 13.49
N LYS A 308 -18.01 0.10 14.59
CA LYS A 308 -18.02 -1.06 15.47
C LYS A 308 -19.41 -1.33 16.07
N ARG A 309 -20.16 -0.29 16.45
CA ARG A 309 -21.52 -0.47 16.98
C ARG A 309 -22.46 -1.17 15.98
N VAL A 310 -22.37 -0.82 14.68
CA VAL A 310 -23.17 -1.51 13.64
C VAL A 310 -22.87 -3.01 13.63
N ILE A 311 -21.60 -3.38 13.76
CA ILE A 311 -21.16 -4.79 13.79
C ILE A 311 -21.67 -5.48 15.07
N ASP A 312 -21.53 -4.83 16.22
CA ASP A 312 -21.98 -5.36 17.52
C ASP A 312 -23.50 -5.56 17.53
N ASP A 313 -24.28 -4.60 17.00
CA ASP A 313 -25.75 -4.67 16.91
C ASP A 313 -26.19 -5.82 15.98
N ALA A 314 -25.43 -6.11 14.90
CA ALA A 314 -25.63 -7.24 14.02
C ALA A 314 -25.21 -8.59 14.65
N LYS A 315 -24.61 -8.58 15.87
CA LYS A 315 -24.07 -9.76 16.56
C LYS A 315 -23.01 -10.50 15.74
N LEU A 316 -22.19 -9.77 15.02
CA LEU A 316 -21.07 -10.30 14.25
C LEU A 316 -19.75 -10.11 14.99
N GLY A 317 -18.82 -11.03 14.76
CA GLY A 317 -17.46 -10.96 15.23
C GLY A 317 -16.57 -10.24 14.21
N ILE A 318 -15.53 -9.58 14.69
CA ILE A 318 -14.54 -8.90 13.86
C ILE A 318 -13.31 -9.80 13.73
N CYS A 319 -12.97 -10.19 12.50
CA CYS A 319 -11.67 -10.76 12.17
C CYS A 319 -10.65 -9.63 12.01
N GLU A 320 -10.90 -8.73 11.06
CA GLU A 320 -10.20 -7.47 10.90
C GLU A 320 -11.21 -6.39 10.48
N THR A 321 -11.13 -5.23 11.11
CA THR A 321 -11.94 -4.07 10.69
C THR A 321 -11.14 -2.81 11.01
N GLY A 322 -10.96 -1.96 10.01
CA GLY A 322 -10.20 -0.75 10.24
C GLY A 322 -9.91 0.06 9.00
N ILE A 323 -9.12 1.08 9.20
CA ILE A 323 -8.55 1.88 8.12
C ILE A 323 -7.02 1.80 8.19
N HIS A 324 -6.39 1.77 7.04
CA HIS A 324 -4.94 1.99 6.90
C HIS A 324 -4.65 2.73 5.60
N GLY A 325 -3.75 3.71 5.68
CA GLY A 325 -3.36 4.52 4.54
C GLY A 325 -2.82 3.67 3.38
N HIS A 326 -3.09 4.13 2.18
CA HIS A 326 -2.60 3.57 0.93
C HIS A 326 -2.00 4.63 0.03
N GLY A 327 -1.05 4.22 -0.77
CA GLY A 327 -0.36 5.07 -1.74
C GLY A 327 0.79 4.33 -2.38
N LEU A 328 2.01 4.59 -1.93
CA LEU A 328 3.23 3.91 -2.36
C LEU A 328 3.57 2.68 -1.50
N ALA A 329 3.00 2.57 -0.31
CA ALA A 329 3.11 1.41 0.56
C ALA A 329 1.73 1.01 1.10
N SER A 330 1.58 -0.26 1.50
CA SER A 330 0.49 -0.67 2.36
C SER A 330 0.74 -0.18 3.79
N LEU A 331 -0.32 0.01 4.55
CA LEU A 331 -0.25 0.45 5.93
C LEU A 331 0.43 1.84 6.12
N GLU A 332 0.16 2.78 5.23
CA GLU A 332 0.50 4.19 5.46
C GLU A 332 -0.40 4.83 6.53
N TYR A 333 -0.16 6.10 6.89
CA TYR A 333 -1.09 6.89 7.70
C TYR A 333 -2.29 7.38 6.86
N PRO A 334 -3.48 7.53 7.46
CA PRO A 334 -3.84 7.18 8.85
C PRO A 334 -3.99 5.68 9.06
N ARG A 335 -3.87 5.21 10.30
CA ARG A 335 -4.11 3.82 10.65
C ARG A 335 -4.94 3.71 11.92
N TYR A 336 -6.01 2.92 11.87
CA TYR A 336 -6.85 2.57 13.00
C TYR A 336 -7.51 1.22 12.76
N ARG A 337 -7.29 0.25 13.63
CA ARG A 337 -7.82 -1.12 13.45
C ARG A 337 -8.46 -1.64 14.71
N PHE A 338 -9.54 -2.40 14.54
CA PHE A 338 -9.98 -3.42 15.47
C PHE A 338 -9.44 -4.76 14.98
N HIS A 339 -8.66 -5.43 15.81
CA HIS A 339 -8.15 -6.76 15.53
C HIS A 339 -8.46 -7.68 16.71
N ALA A 340 -8.59 -8.99 16.47
CA ALA A 340 -8.80 -9.98 17.50
C ALA A 340 -7.68 -10.01 18.57
N LEU A 341 -6.48 -9.52 18.24
CA LEU A 341 -5.35 -9.40 19.15
C LEU A 341 -5.33 -8.02 19.82
N LYS A 342 -5.65 -7.97 21.11
CA LYS A 342 -5.80 -6.74 21.92
C LYS A 342 -4.56 -5.83 22.00
N ALA A 343 -3.36 -6.33 21.71
CA ALA A 343 -2.12 -5.56 21.85
C ALA A 343 -2.00 -4.38 20.87
N ASP A 344 -2.61 -4.47 19.70
CA ASP A 344 -2.51 -3.45 18.65
C ASP A 344 -3.40 -2.21 18.88
N GLN A 345 -4.45 -2.31 19.68
CA GLN A 345 -5.43 -1.23 19.81
C GLN A 345 -4.88 0.04 20.48
N ALA A 346 -4.00 -0.09 21.47
CA ALA A 346 -3.43 1.06 22.16
C ALA A 346 -2.38 1.82 21.32
N ALA A 347 -1.59 1.10 20.54
CA ALA A 347 -0.60 1.69 19.63
C ALA A 347 -1.27 2.38 18.43
N LEU A 348 -2.36 1.81 17.94
CA LEU A 348 -3.09 2.32 16.76
C LEU A 348 -3.94 3.55 17.07
N ALA A 349 -4.48 3.67 18.28
CA ALA A 349 -5.18 4.89 18.73
C ALA A 349 -4.28 6.13 18.77
N ALA A 350 -2.96 5.95 18.88
CA ALA A 350 -1.97 7.04 18.87
C ALA A 350 -1.64 7.57 17.46
N ILE A 351 -1.97 6.82 16.41
CA ILE A 351 -1.66 7.18 15.00
C ILE A 351 -2.89 7.79 14.30
N GLY A 352 -4.02 7.86 15.00
CA GLY A 352 -5.25 8.35 14.45
C GLY A 352 -5.51 9.78 14.83
N GLY A 353 -5.56 10.74 14.44
CA GLY A 353 -6.08 12.07 14.75
C GLY A 353 -7.45 12.27 14.11
N GLU A 354 -7.53 13.35 13.37
CA GLU A 354 -8.69 13.71 12.58
C GLU A 354 -8.44 13.42 11.09
N PHE A 355 -9.50 13.14 10.37
CA PHE A 355 -9.45 13.05 8.92
C PHE A 355 -9.10 14.42 8.30
N LYS A 356 -8.23 14.41 7.31
CA LYS A 356 -7.84 15.58 6.53
C LYS A 356 -8.16 15.36 5.05
N PRO A 357 -8.56 16.41 4.30
CA PRO A 357 -8.69 16.31 2.85
C PRO A 357 -7.41 15.79 2.21
N GLY A 358 -7.54 14.90 1.22
CA GLY A 358 -6.41 14.23 0.58
C GLY A 358 -5.91 12.98 1.30
N MET A 359 -6.36 12.65 2.50
CA MET A 359 -6.08 11.33 3.08
C MET A 359 -6.73 10.23 2.26
N VAL A 360 -5.96 9.17 1.95
CA VAL A 360 -6.43 7.99 1.23
C VAL A 360 -6.07 6.76 2.04
N PHE A 361 -7.02 5.86 2.20
CA PHE A 361 -6.85 4.65 2.99
C PHE A 361 -7.75 3.52 2.48
N ALA A 362 -7.35 2.28 2.73
CA ALA A 362 -8.24 1.14 2.67
C ALA A 362 -9.18 1.18 3.89
N PHE A 363 -10.42 0.80 3.68
CA PHE A 363 -11.39 0.60 4.75
C PHE A 363 -11.89 -0.83 4.69
N ASN A 364 -11.36 -1.66 5.58
CA ASN A 364 -11.58 -3.11 5.64
C ASN A 364 -12.68 -3.45 6.62
N ILE A 365 -13.54 -4.40 6.22
CA ILE A 365 -14.59 -4.98 7.06
C ILE A 365 -14.61 -6.49 6.84
N ASP A 366 -13.88 -7.23 7.68
CA ASP A 366 -13.81 -8.69 7.66
C ASP A 366 -14.55 -9.24 8.87
N LEU A 367 -15.68 -9.86 8.63
CA LEU A 367 -16.60 -10.30 9.67
C LEU A 367 -16.87 -11.80 9.62
N PHE A 368 -17.25 -12.34 10.77
CA PHE A 368 -17.73 -13.71 10.93
C PHE A 368 -18.91 -13.77 11.90
N ASP A 369 -19.61 -14.88 11.97
CA ASP A 369 -20.58 -15.13 13.05
C ASP A 369 -19.97 -16.08 14.08
N PRO A 370 -19.77 -15.65 15.32
CA PRO A 370 -19.18 -16.51 16.37
C PRO A 370 -20.05 -17.71 16.72
N ASN A 371 -21.36 -17.69 16.38
CA ASN A 371 -22.30 -18.77 16.66
C ASN A 371 -22.52 -19.68 15.45
N TRP A 372 -21.89 -19.42 14.33
CA TRP A 372 -22.00 -20.23 13.12
C TRP A 372 -20.66 -20.82 12.73
N ARG A 373 -20.61 -22.14 12.54
CA ARG A 373 -19.38 -22.87 12.15
C ARG A 373 -18.16 -22.53 13.03
N ASN A 374 -18.36 -22.44 14.33
CA ASN A 374 -17.33 -22.11 15.34
C ASN A 374 -16.61 -20.76 15.10
N GLY A 375 -17.17 -19.86 14.32
CA GLY A 375 -16.53 -18.57 13.97
C GLY A 375 -15.39 -18.69 12.96
N GLU A 376 -15.26 -19.82 12.26
CA GLU A 376 -14.16 -20.09 11.32
C GLU A 376 -14.48 -19.66 9.87
N THR A 377 -15.66 -19.10 9.65
CA THR A 377 -16.14 -18.72 8.31
C THR A 377 -16.72 -17.32 8.34
N GLY A 378 -16.51 -16.56 7.25
CA GLY A 378 -17.01 -15.21 7.18
C GLY A 378 -17.05 -14.64 5.76
N ALA A 379 -17.03 -13.31 5.70
CA ALA A 379 -17.03 -12.55 4.47
C ALA A 379 -16.13 -11.33 4.62
N VAL A 380 -15.67 -10.81 3.50
CA VAL A 380 -14.81 -9.63 3.42
C VAL A 380 -15.42 -8.59 2.50
N PHE A 381 -15.26 -7.33 2.88
CA PHE A 381 -15.58 -6.19 2.05
C PHE A 381 -14.65 -5.03 2.37
N ALA A 382 -13.92 -4.54 1.39
CA ALA A 382 -13.13 -3.33 1.53
C ALA A 382 -13.16 -2.48 0.27
N ASP A 383 -12.86 -1.22 0.46
CA ASP A 383 -12.65 -0.29 -0.64
C ASP A 383 -11.61 0.77 -0.26
N THR A 384 -10.93 1.32 -1.27
CA THR A 384 -10.08 2.50 -1.04
C THR A 384 -10.93 3.75 -1.02
N VAL A 385 -10.76 4.52 0.05
CA VAL A 385 -11.53 5.74 0.33
C VAL A 385 -10.60 6.95 0.32
N VAL A 386 -11.03 8.04 -0.29
CA VAL A 386 -10.38 9.35 -0.20
C VAL A 386 -11.26 10.33 0.57
N ILE A 387 -10.65 11.09 1.48
CA ILE A 387 -11.30 12.21 2.15
C ILE A 387 -11.25 13.42 1.22
N THR A 388 -12.44 13.96 0.93
CA THR A 388 -12.62 15.18 0.12
C THR A 388 -12.80 16.39 1.03
N GLU A 389 -12.98 17.57 0.46
CA GLU A 389 -13.27 18.80 1.22
C GLU A 389 -14.61 18.73 1.99
N THR A 390 -15.53 17.85 1.60
CA THR A 390 -16.90 17.82 2.15
C THR A 390 -17.32 16.50 2.77
N GLY A 391 -16.49 15.44 2.66
CA GLY A 391 -16.84 14.09 3.14
C GLY A 391 -15.85 13.04 2.67
N ALA A 392 -16.34 11.85 2.38
CA ALA A 392 -15.54 10.72 1.89
C ALA A 392 -16.09 10.19 0.57
N ARG A 393 -15.20 9.66 -0.27
CA ARG A 393 -15.54 9.05 -1.57
C ARG A 393 -14.74 7.77 -1.75
N LYS A 394 -15.37 6.69 -2.16
CA LYS A 394 -14.68 5.47 -2.57
C LYS A 394 -14.09 5.63 -3.98
N LEU A 395 -12.98 4.95 -4.25
CA LEU A 395 -12.30 5.02 -5.55
C LEU A 395 -12.78 3.94 -6.52
N HIS A 396 -13.07 2.74 -6.04
CA HIS A 396 -13.57 1.65 -6.86
C HIS A 396 -15.06 1.85 -7.20
N ARG A 397 -15.44 1.41 -8.39
CA ARG A 397 -16.81 1.50 -8.91
C ARG A 397 -17.52 0.16 -9.00
N PHE A 398 -16.80 -0.94 -8.68
CA PHE A 398 -17.39 -2.26 -8.67
C PHE A 398 -18.52 -2.35 -7.64
N SER A 399 -19.49 -3.24 -7.90
CA SER A 399 -20.70 -3.39 -7.07
C SER A 399 -20.37 -3.74 -5.62
N ASP A 400 -21.15 -3.19 -4.69
CA ASP A 400 -21.10 -3.51 -3.26
C ASP A 400 -21.91 -4.77 -2.89
N GLU A 401 -22.68 -5.34 -3.82
CA GLU A 401 -23.50 -6.51 -3.58
C GLU A 401 -22.64 -7.78 -3.58
N LEU A 402 -23.06 -8.79 -2.81
CA LEU A 402 -22.47 -10.12 -2.91
C LEU A 402 -22.62 -10.63 -4.35
N GLN A 403 -21.50 -10.91 -4.99
CA GLN A 403 -21.49 -11.30 -6.40
C GLN A 403 -21.90 -12.75 -6.56
N ARG A 404 -22.99 -13.00 -7.27
CA ARG A 404 -23.42 -14.34 -7.68
C ARG A 404 -22.89 -14.63 -9.05
N VAL A 405 -22.14 -15.72 -9.20
CA VAL A 405 -21.46 -16.13 -10.43
C VAL A 405 -21.71 -17.60 -10.74
N GLY A 406 -21.60 -18.01 -12.00
CA GLY A 406 -21.76 -19.40 -12.42
C GLY A 406 -23.07 -19.69 -13.16
#